data_396bc2d522bbb5b2d4071fb5692fae80
#
_entry.id   396bc2d522bbb5b2d4071fb5692fae80
#
_cell.length_a   1.000
_cell.length_b   1.000
_cell.length_c   1.000
_cell.angle_alpha   90.00
_cell.angle_beta   90.00
_cell.angle_gamma   90.00
#
_symmetry.space_group_name_H-M   'P 1'
#
loop_
_entity.id
_entity.type
_entity.pdbx_description
1 polymer ?
#
loop_
_entity_poly.entity_id
_entity_poly.type
_entity_poly.pdbx_seq_one_letter_code
_entity_poly.pdbx_strand_id
1 'polypeptide(L)'
;MPDQPSFPPLDPDFMRKRLALPSGRIRLIIDTDTYNEIDDQYALAWAFLSQDAFDIIGILAEPYGHADRRESTLAAYDALVADANAKLAPPASDYAEYARRMIQNDINPHQIQYATPAEGMELSYLEILKVAEMLGADFADRSFRGSERYLTSFDDPVDSPAARFIVEQAMSQSSDDEPIYIAAIGCVTNIASAILMEPRIRERIVVTWTSSYPSSWDGSNVSSYNLVQDPLSSQLLFSSGVPHVYLPGYYVGEMLSISLPEMERWVAPHGRIGAYLHELYTKNPIHLMRGIATDDLFGRTWVIWDLINFAWLMKPEWVPSRLRPSPLLTDDLVFEAKPKAHWMREAYGLNRDEIYRDFFDKLAAHAGNL
;
A
#
# COMPACT_ATOMS: atom_id res chain seq x y z
N MET A 1 -5.55 -25.13 -3.40
CA MET A 1 -5.05 -23.96 -4.14
C MET A 1 -5.30 -24.14 -5.61
N PRO A 2 -5.69 -23.09 -6.37
CA PRO A 2 -5.42 -23.12 -7.79
C PRO A 2 -3.92 -23.30 -7.96
N ASP A 3 -3.49 -24.15 -8.89
CA ASP A 3 -2.07 -24.35 -9.18
C ASP A 3 -1.43 -23.00 -9.52
N GLN A 4 -0.43 -22.58 -8.74
CA GLN A 4 0.27 -21.33 -9.02
C GLN A 4 0.97 -21.42 -10.38
N PRO A 5 0.92 -20.36 -11.21
CA PRO A 5 1.59 -20.38 -12.50
C PRO A 5 3.10 -20.56 -12.32
N SER A 6 3.68 -21.40 -13.15
CA SER A 6 5.12 -21.64 -13.16
C SER A 6 5.77 -20.74 -14.21
N PHE A 7 6.62 -19.85 -13.78
CA PHE A 7 7.42 -18.99 -14.66
C PHE A 7 8.86 -19.52 -14.77
N PRO A 8 9.48 -19.42 -15.95
CA PRO A 8 10.92 -19.71 -16.08
C PRO A 8 11.71 -18.84 -15.08
N PRO A 9 12.68 -19.41 -14.37
CA PRO A 9 13.50 -18.63 -13.45
C PRO A 9 14.33 -17.61 -14.23
N LEU A 10 14.46 -16.39 -13.69
CA LEU A 10 15.40 -15.40 -14.21
C LEU A 10 16.82 -15.78 -13.79
N ASP A 11 17.78 -15.36 -14.59
CA ASP A 11 19.20 -15.59 -14.30
C ASP A 11 19.58 -14.99 -12.92
N PRO A 12 20.34 -15.71 -12.07
CA PRO A 12 20.67 -15.23 -10.74
C PRO A 12 21.50 -13.94 -10.70
N ASP A 13 22.40 -13.73 -11.68
CA ASP A 13 23.20 -12.51 -11.72
C ASP A 13 22.38 -11.33 -12.24
N PHE A 14 21.46 -11.58 -13.19
CA PHE A 14 20.44 -10.64 -13.57
C PHE A 14 19.56 -10.20 -12.38
N MET A 15 19.07 -11.15 -11.59
CA MET A 15 18.29 -10.85 -10.39
C MET A 15 19.08 -10.01 -9.38
N ARG A 16 20.36 -10.32 -9.13
CA ARG A 16 21.21 -9.51 -8.24
C ARG A 16 21.38 -8.09 -8.75
N LYS A 17 21.54 -7.92 -10.07
CA LYS A 17 21.62 -6.60 -10.70
C LYS A 17 20.31 -5.81 -10.50
N ARG A 18 19.15 -6.43 -10.76
CA ARG A 18 17.83 -5.80 -10.61
C ARG A 18 17.50 -5.45 -9.16
N LEU A 19 17.98 -6.24 -8.22
CA LEU A 19 17.82 -6.02 -6.78
C LEU A 19 18.96 -5.18 -6.15
N ALA A 20 19.84 -4.58 -6.95
CA ALA A 20 20.81 -3.61 -6.45
C ALA A 20 20.10 -2.39 -5.84
N LEU A 21 20.81 -1.65 -4.99
CA LEU A 21 20.27 -0.40 -4.43
C LEU A 21 20.07 0.61 -5.57
N PRO A 22 18.94 1.30 -5.63
CA PRO A 22 18.68 2.28 -6.67
C PRO A 22 19.61 3.47 -6.57
N SER A 23 19.85 4.14 -7.69
CA SER A 23 20.66 5.36 -7.76
C SER A 23 20.19 6.26 -8.91
N GLY A 24 20.43 7.55 -8.77
CA GLY A 24 20.01 8.54 -9.76
C GLY A 24 18.49 8.81 -9.74
N ARG A 25 18.00 9.42 -10.82
CA ARG A 25 16.57 9.71 -10.97
C ARG A 25 15.84 8.46 -11.43
N ILE A 26 14.83 8.05 -10.69
CA ILE A 26 14.14 6.76 -10.85
C ILE A 26 12.90 6.95 -11.72
N ARG A 27 12.75 6.11 -12.73
CA ARG A 27 11.55 6.00 -13.53
C ARG A 27 10.51 5.19 -12.74
N LEU A 28 9.41 5.85 -12.32
CA LEU A 28 8.52 5.37 -11.27
C LEU A 28 7.07 5.26 -11.74
N ILE A 29 6.46 4.12 -11.46
CA ILE A 29 5.01 3.93 -11.41
C ILE A 29 4.63 3.82 -9.95
N ILE A 30 3.55 4.50 -9.53
CA ILE A 30 2.97 4.40 -8.19
C ILE A 30 1.67 3.63 -8.31
N ASP A 31 1.49 2.56 -7.51
CA ASP A 31 0.31 1.73 -7.47
C ASP A 31 -0.27 1.79 -6.05
N THR A 32 -1.46 2.41 -5.88
CA THR A 32 -1.95 2.97 -4.61
C THR A 32 -3.44 2.75 -4.42
N ASP A 33 -3.88 2.42 -3.21
CA ASP A 33 -5.27 2.38 -2.80
C ASP A 33 -5.69 3.63 -1.97
N THR A 34 -5.18 4.77 -2.40
CA THR A 34 -5.44 6.10 -1.84
C THR A 34 -6.92 6.30 -1.52
N TYR A 35 -7.24 6.81 -0.32
CA TYR A 35 -8.57 6.93 0.27
C TYR A 35 -9.02 5.74 1.13
N ASN A 36 -8.32 4.62 1.13
CA ASN A 36 -8.57 3.53 2.06
C ASN A 36 -8.18 3.91 3.50
N GLU A 37 -6.95 4.29 3.67
CA GLU A 37 -6.38 4.85 4.89
C GLU A 37 -5.84 6.27 4.57
N ILE A 38 -4.94 6.84 5.36
CA ILE A 38 -4.46 8.21 5.11
C ILE A 38 -3.00 8.27 4.67
N ASP A 39 -2.26 7.20 4.78
CA ASP A 39 -0.81 7.14 4.54
C ASP A 39 -0.44 7.27 3.06
N ASP A 40 -1.27 6.78 2.16
CA ASP A 40 -1.14 6.99 0.72
C ASP A 40 -1.06 8.47 0.34
N GLN A 41 -1.94 9.33 0.89
CA GLN A 41 -1.93 10.76 0.55
C GLN A 41 -0.63 11.44 0.99
N TYR A 42 -0.04 11.02 2.13
CA TYR A 42 1.27 11.50 2.57
C TYR A 42 2.38 11.04 1.63
N ALA A 43 2.33 9.77 1.26
CA ALA A 43 3.28 9.15 0.35
C ALA A 43 3.23 9.80 -1.05
N LEU A 44 2.03 10.00 -1.60
CA LEU A 44 1.82 10.70 -2.86
C LEU A 44 2.32 12.15 -2.80
N ALA A 45 1.97 12.89 -1.73
CA ALA A 45 2.42 14.26 -1.57
C ALA A 45 3.95 14.34 -1.56
N TRP A 46 4.62 13.44 -0.84
CA TRP A 46 6.08 13.39 -0.79
C TRP A 46 6.69 13.01 -2.14
N ALA A 47 6.13 12.03 -2.84
CA ALA A 47 6.59 11.63 -4.17
C ALA A 47 6.45 12.78 -5.18
N PHE A 48 5.31 13.49 -5.18
CA PHE A 48 5.05 14.61 -6.09
C PHE A 48 5.98 15.80 -5.80
N LEU A 49 6.39 15.99 -4.56
CA LEU A 49 7.37 17.00 -4.16
C LEU A 49 8.83 16.56 -4.38
N SER A 50 9.07 15.32 -4.82
CA SER A 50 10.40 14.72 -5.02
C SER A 50 10.71 14.44 -6.50
N GLN A 51 10.31 15.32 -7.42
CA GLN A 51 10.52 15.14 -8.87
C GLN A 51 11.99 15.21 -9.30
N ASP A 52 12.87 15.70 -8.45
CA ASP A 52 14.32 15.60 -8.60
C ASP A 52 14.82 14.14 -8.48
N ALA A 53 14.18 13.35 -7.63
CA ALA A 53 14.48 11.93 -7.44
C ALA A 53 13.65 11.03 -8.37
N PHE A 54 12.43 11.44 -8.73
CA PHE A 54 11.49 10.61 -9.46
C PHE A 54 11.08 11.19 -10.82
N ASP A 55 11.07 10.31 -11.83
CA ASP A 55 10.34 10.49 -13.07
C ASP A 55 9.04 9.68 -12.97
N ILE A 56 7.98 10.30 -12.44
CA ILE A 56 6.69 9.64 -12.26
C ILE A 56 6.00 9.53 -13.62
N ILE A 57 6.00 8.33 -14.18
CA ILE A 57 5.44 8.04 -15.50
C ILE A 57 4.00 7.56 -15.44
N GLY A 58 3.52 7.07 -14.29
CA GLY A 58 2.16 6.61 -14.10
C GLY A 58 1.77 6.53 -12.63
N ILE A 59 0.48 6.76 -12.33
CA ILE A 59 -0.12 6.59 -11.02
C ILE A 59 -1.37 5.74 -11.22
N LEU A 60 -1.42 4.61 -10.56
CA LEU A 60 -2.42 3.58 -10.76
C LEU A 60 -3.29 3.48 -9.51
N ALA A 61 -4.60 3.51 -9.69
CA ALA A 61 -5.55 3.31 -8.61
C ALA A 61 -5.75 1.81 -8.37
N GLU A 62 -5.37 1.32 -7.20
CA GLU A 62 -5.67 -0.05 -6.76
C GLU A 62 -7.08 -0.15 -6.19
N PRO A 63 -7.74 -1.32 -6.29
CA PRO A 63 -8.97 -1.56 -5.57
C PRO A 63 -8.73 -1.68 -4.07
N TYR A 64 -9.66 -1.18 -3.29
CA TYR A 64 -9.82 -1.57 -1.88
C TYR A 64 -11.29 -1.79 -1.56
N GLY A 65 -11.59 -2.58 -0.56
CA GLY A 65 -12.97 -2.88 -0.21
C GLY A 65 -13.18 -3.24 1.26
N HIS A 66 -14.35 -2.85 1.75
CA HIS A 66 -14.82 -3.15 3.10
C HIS A 66 -16.21 -3.81 3.09
N ALA A 67 -16.79 -4.01 1.91
CA ALA A 67 -18.16 -4.50 1.75
C ALA A 67 -18.37 -5.89 2.37
N ASP A 68 -17.33 -6.73 2.32
CA ASP A 68 -17.29 -8.07 2.95
C ASP A 68 -17.46 -8.04 4.47
N ARG A 69 -17.02 -6.94 5.11
CA ARG A 69 -17.10 -6.76 6.58
C ARG A 69 -18.45 -6.21 7.05
N ARG A 70 -19.21 -5.62 6.14
CA ARG A 70 -20.43 -4.89 6.46
C ARG A 70 -21.43 -5.75 7.22
N GLU A 71 -21.78 -6.91 6.67
CA GLU A 71 -22.79 -7.79 7.27
C GLU A 71 -22.42 -8.22 8.69
N SER A 72 -21.15 -8.63 8.89
CA SER A 72 -20.64 -9.06 10.20
C SER A 72 -20.59 -7.91 11.21
N THR A 73 -20.21 -6.71 10.76
CA THR A 73 -20.19 -5.52 11.63
C THR A 73 -21.60 -5.12 12.05
N LEU A 74 -22.55 -5.08 11.13
CA LEU A 74 -23.95 -4.75 11.44
C LEU A 74 -24.56 -5.80 12.36
N ALA A 75 -24.36 -7.09 12.09
CA ALA A 75 -24.86 -8.17 12.93
C ALA A 75 -24.31 -8.08 14.38
N ALA A 76 -23.02 -7.77 14.53
CA ALA A 76 -22.42 -7.56 15.84
C ALA A 76 -23.01 -6.34 16.56
N TYR A 77 -23.15 -5.22 15.86
CA TYR A 77 -23.68 -3.98 16.40
C TYR A 77 -25.14 -4.15 16.85
N ASP A 78 -26.02 -4.65 15.98
CA ASP A 78 -27.44 -4.80 16.26
C ASP A 78 -27.70 -5.76 17.44
N ALA A 79 -26.94 -6.87 17.49
CA ALA A 79 -27.04 -7.80 18.61
C ALA A 79 -26.60 -7.19 19.92
N LEU A 80 -25.52 -6.39 19.95
CA LEU A 80 -25.01 -5.73 21.15
C LEU A 80 -25.89 -4.53 21.61
N VAL A 81 -26.54 -3.85 20.66
CA VAL A 81 -27.55 -2.83 20.98
C VAL A 81 -28.76 -3.47 21.65
N ALA A 82 -29.20 -4.65 21.18
CA ALA A 82 -30.33 -5.39 21.77
C ALA A 82 -29.98 -6.00 23.14
N ASP A 83 -28.77 -6.54 23.29
CA ASP A 83 -28.24 -7.10 24.55
C ASP A 83 -26.73 -6.90 24.62
N ALA A 84 -26.24 -6.03 25.50
CA ALA A 84 -24.83 -5.75 25.70
C ALA A 84 -23.97 -6.99 26.03
N ASN A 85 -24.60 -8.07 26.52
CA ASN A 85 -23.95 -9.34 26.82
C ASN A 85 -24.21 -10.43 25.77
N ALA A 86 -24.71 -10.05 24.60
CA ALA A 86 -25.00 -11.01 23.52
C ALA A 86 -23.78 -11.89 23.21
N LYS A 87 -24.00 -13.19 23.06
CA LYS A 87 -23.02 -14.15 22.58
C LYS A 87 -23.04 -14.15 21.06
N LEU A 88 -21.98 -13.62 20.47
CA LEU A 88 -21.83 -13.54 19.03
C LEU A 88 -21.11 -14.78 18.48
N ALA A 89 -21.60 -15.31 17.36
CA ALA A 89 -20.94 -16.36 16.60
C ALA A 89 -20.02 -15.76 15.51
N PRO A 90 -18.96 -16.45 15.06
CA PRO A 90 -18.18 -16.03 13.90
C PRO A 90 -19.06 -15.91 12.64
N PRO A 91 -18.78 -14.94 11.74
CA PRO A 91 -17.72 -13.92 11.84
C PRO A 91 -18.08 -12.70 12.69
N ALA A 92 -19.31 -12.52 13.17
CA ALA A 92 -19.72 -11.35 13.95
C ALA A 92 -18.91 -11.17 15.24
N SER A 93 -18.42 -12.25 15.85
CA SER A 93 -17.55 -12.19 17.03
C SER A 93 -16.24 -11.45 16.79
N ASP A 94 -15.71 -11.49 15.58
CA ASP A 94 -14.45 -10.84 15.20
C ASP A 94 -14.59 -9.32 15.15
N TYR A 95 -15.80 -8.83 14.93
CA TYR A 95 -16.15 -7.41 14.85
C TYR A 95 -16.78 -6.87 16.16
N ALA A 96 -16.92 -7.71 17.18
CA ALA A 96 -17.55 -7.35 18.44
C ALA A 96 -16.89 -6.15 19.13
N GLU A 97 -15.57 -6.06 19.07
CA GLU A 97 -14.84 -4.94 19.67
C GLU A 97 -15.12 -3.63 18.95
N TYR A 98 -15.14 -3.63 17.62
CA TYR A 98 -15.51 -2.45 16.83
C TYR A 98 -16.95 -2.03 17.11
N ALA A 99 -17.87 -2.97 17.14
CA ALA A 99 -19.27 -2.71 17.46
C ALA A 99 -19.46 -2.09 18.87
N ARG A 100 -18.75 -2.58 19.88
CA ARG A 100 -18.78 -1.99 21.24
C ARG A 100 -18.27 -0.56 21.25
N ARG A 101 -17.14 -0.29 20.55
CA ARG A 101 -16.60 1.08 20.42
C ARG A 101 -17.57 1.99 19.68
N MET A 102 -18.21 1.50 18.61
CA MET A 102 -19.22 2.25 17.86
C MET A 102 -20.39 2.67 18.78
N ILE A 103 -20.88 1.74 19.59
CA ILE A 103 -21.94 2.03 20.59
C ILE A 103 -21.46 3.06 21.62
N GLN A 104 -20.25 2.89 22.15
CA GLN A 104 -19.67 3.80 23.15
C GLN A 104 -19.47 5.22 22.62
N ASN A 105 -19.18 5.37 21.34
CA ASN A 105 -18.87 6.63 20.68
C ASN A 105 -20.02 7.17 19.82
N ASP A 106 -21.23 6.63 19.97
CA ASP A 106 -22.44 7.04 19.22
C ASP A 106 -22.26 7.00 17.69
N ILE A 107 -21.49 6.02 17.21
CA ILE A 107 -21.26 5.77 15.79
C ILE A 107 -22.26 4.72 15.30
N ASN A 108 -23.08 5.09 14.31
CA ASN A 108 -24.04 4.15 13.72
C ASN A 108 -23.45 3.51 12.44
N PRO A 109 -23.06 2.21 12.45
CA PRO A 109 -22.47 1.56 11.30
C PRO A 109 -23.42 1.42 10.09
N HIS A 110 -24.74 1.52 10.27
CA HIS A 110 -25.68 1.55 9.16
C HIS A 110 -25.56 2.80 8.27
N GLN A 111 -24.88 3.86 8.76
CA GLN A 111 -24.64 5.10 8.05
C GLN A 111 -23.22 5.18 7.44
N ILE A 112 -22.36 4.18 7.70
CA ILE A 112 -21.03 4.10 7.15
C ILE A 112 -21.10 3.53 5.73
N GLN A 113 -20.36 4.14 4.79
CA GLN A 113 -20.17 3.58 3.47
C GLN A 113 -19.10 2.48 3.53
N TYR A 114 -19.47 1.27 3.14
CA TYR A 114 -18.57 0.13 2.97
C TYR A 114 -18.34 -0.08 1.47
N ALA A 115 -17.22 0.42 0.97
CA ALA A 115 -16.90 0.38 -0.44
C ALA A 115 -16.71 -1.06 -0.95
N THR A 116 -17.22 -1.34 -2.15
CA THR A 116 -16.82 -2.50 -2.96
C THR A 116 -15.44 -2.23 -3.58
N PRO A 117 -14.71 -3.27 -4.08
CA PRO A 117 -13.42 -3.04 -4.74
C PRO A 117 -13.48 -2.04 -5.89
N ALA A 118 -14.55 -2.07 -6.71
CA ALA A 118 -14.75 -1.13 -7.80
C ALA A 118 -14.97 0.31 -7.32
N GLU A 119 -15.78 0.50 -6.28
CA GLU A 119 -15.99 1.82 -5.67
C GLU A 119 -14.69 2.32 -5.00
N GLY A 120 -13.95 1.44 -4.33
CA GLY A 120 -12.66 1.78 -3.73
C GLY A 120 -11.63 2.21 -4.77
N MET A 121 -11.53 1.52 -5.88
CA MET A 121 -10.67 1.92 -7.00
C MET A 121 -11.05 3.30 -7.56
N GLU A 122 -12.33 3.58 -7.75
CA GLU A 122 -12.77 4.90 -8.26
C GLU A 122 -12.50 6.01 -7.23
N LEU A 123 -12.70 5.75 -5.93
CA LEU A 123 -12.34 6.68 -4.86
C LEU A 123 -10.84 6.95 -4.82
N SER A 124 -10.01 5.90 -4.97
CA SER A 124 -8.55 6.03 -5.08
C SER A 124 -8.17 6.91 -6.28
N TYR A 125 -8.75 6.67 -7.44
CA TYR A 125 -8.49 7.46 -8.64
C TYR A 125 -8.79 8.95 -8.44
N LEU A 126 -9.95 9.26 -7.87
CA LEU A 126 -10.35 10.65 -7.62
C LEU A 126 -9.46 11.34 -6.57
N GLU A 127 -9.05 10.60 -5.55
CA GLU A 127 -8.18 11.13 -4.50
C GLU A 127 -6.75 11.38 -4.99
N ILE A 128 -6.21 10.55 -5.89
CA ILE A 128 -4.93 10.80 -6.58
C ILE A 128 -4.96 12.17 -7.28
N LEU A 129 -6.02 12.44 -8.06
CA LEU A 129 -6.17 13.71 -8.76
C LEU A 129 -6.29 14.90 -7.81
N LYS A 130 -6.99 14.72 -6.70
CA LYS A 130 -7.18 15.74 -5.69
C LYS A 130 -5.87 16.10 -4.98
N VAL A 131 -5.06 15.11 -4.59
CA VAL A 131 -3.74 15.35 -3.98
C VAL A 131 -2.83 16.09 -4.97
N ALA A 132 -2.83 15.68 -6.24
CA ALA A 132 -2.05 16.34 -7.29
C ALA A 132 -2.48 17.81 -7.47
N GLU A 133 -3.78 18.08 -7.56
CA GLU A 133 -4.32 19.45 -7.69
C GLU A 133 -3.90 20.35 -6.51
N MET A 134 -3.92 19.81 -5.27
CA MET A 134 -3.52 20.57 -4.08
C MET A 134 -2.05 21.00 -4.11
N LEU A 135 -1.22 20.27 -4.81
CA LEU A 135 0.21 20.54 -5.02
C LEU A 135 0.48 21.34 -6.31
N GLY A 136 -0.57 21.71 -7.06
CA GLY A 136 -0.42 22.37 -8.34
C GLY A 136 0.23 21.50 -9.42
N ALA A 137 0.21 20.18 -9.24
CA ALA A 137 0.74 19.20 -10.18
C ALA A 137 -0.39 18.68 -11.08
N ASP A 138 -0.08 18.51 -12.35
CA ASP A 138 -1.01 17.91 -13.33
C ASP A 138 -0.53 16.48 -13.65
N PHE A 139 -1.24 15.51 -13.11
CA PHE A 139 -1.01 14.09 -13.35
C PHE A 139 -2.24 13.40 -13.97
N ALA A 140 -3.24 14.15 -14.45
CA ALA A 140 -4.46 13.56 -14.98
C ALA A 140 -4.18 12.59 -16.15
N ASP A 141 -3.28 12.98 -17.07
CA ASP A 141 -2.90 12.17 -18.23
C ASP A 141 -2.02 10.95 -17.87
N ARG A 142 -1.55 10.87 -16.62
CA ARG A 142 -0.71 9.80 -16.10
C ARG A 142 -1.37 9.00 -14.98
N SER A 143 -2.63 9.28 -14.68
CA SER A 143 -3.41 8.56 -13.68
C SER A 143 -4.36 7.58 -14.35
N PHE A 144 -4.34 6.34 -13.92
CA PHE A 144 -5.09 5.26 -14.57
C PHE A 144 -5.98 4.55 -13.56
N ARG A 145 -7.23 4.26 -13.98
CA ARG A 145 -8.11 3.37 -13.24
C ARG A 145 -7.57 1.95 -13.28
N GLY A 146 -7.56 1.32 -12.15
CA GLY A 146 -7.08 -0.04 -11.97
C GLY A 146 -8.16 -1.10 -12.06
N SER A 147 -7.88 -2.18 -11.37
CA SER A 147 -8.77 -3.33 -11.29
C SER A 147 -10.03 -2.98 -10.51
N GLU A 148 -11.19 -3.45 -10.98
CA GLU A 148 -12.49 -3.25 -10.30
C GLU A 148 -12.85 -4.42 -9.37
N ARG A 149 -12.04 -5.46 -9.37
CA ARG A 149 -12.18 -6.66 -8.54
C ARG A 149 -10.81 -7.24 -8.20
N TYR A 150 -10.74 -8.09 -7.22
CA TYR A 150 -9.57 -8.90 -6.91
C TYR A 150 -9.45 -10.10 -7.86
N LEU A 151 -8.29 -10.76 -7.88
CA LEU A 151 -8.10 -12.00 -8.62
C LEU A 151 -9.01 -13.11 -8.05
N THR A 152 -9.63 -13.86 -8.93
CA THR A 152 -10.41 -15.07 -8.58
C THR A 152 -9.68 -16.35 -8.96
N SER A 153 -8.74 -16.26 -9.89
CA SER A 153 -7.81 -17.31 -10.29
C SER A 153 -6.61 -16.71 -11.00
N PHE A 154 -5.55 -17.50 -11.19
CA PHE A 154 -4.38 -17.08 -11.97
C PHE A 154 -4.61 -17.14 -13.50
N ASP A 155 -5.68 -17.78 -13.95
CA ASP A 155 -6.04 -17.86 -15.37
C ASP A 155 -6.96 -16.72 -15.82
N ASP A 156 -7.40 -15.87 -14.88
CA ASP A 156 -8.33 -14.75 -15.14
C ASP A 156 -7.79 -13.43 -14.60
N PRO A 157 -6.69 -12.89 -15.21
CA PRO A 157 -6.17 -11.58 -14.84
C PRO A 157 -7.22 -10.48 -15.07
N VAL A 158 -7.17 -9.42 -14.27
CA VAL A 158 -8.06 -8.28 -14.46
C VAL A 158 -7.49 -7.36 -15.52
N ASP A 159 -8.12 -7.33 -16.68
CA ASP A 159 -7.74 -6.48 -17.80
C ASP A 159 -8.20 -5.03 -17.55
N SER A 160 -7.38 -4.27 -16.85
CA SER A 160 -7.62 -2.87 -16.48
C SER A 160 -6.71 -1.90 -17.24
N PRO A 161 -7.06 -0.60 -17.33
CA PRO A 161 -6.16 0.41 -17.87
C PRO A 161 -4.81 0.45 -17.16
N ALA A 162 -4.77 0.27 -15.84
CA ALA A 162 -3.55 0.23 -15.06
C ALA A 162 -2.67 -0.99 -15.41
N ALA A 163 -3.23 -2.19 -15.48
CA ALA A 163 -2.49 -3.40 -15.83
C ALA A 163 -1.91 -3.30 -17.26
N ARG A 164 -2.71 -2.80 -18.21
CA ARG A 164 -2.25 -2.56 -19.60
C ARG A 164 -1.12 -1.54 -19.65
N PHE A 165 -1.21 -0.46 -18.87
CA PHE A 165 -0.18 0.57 -18.79
C PHE A 165 1.15 -0.02 -18.28
N ILE A 166 1.12 -0.84 -17.22
CA ILE A 166 2.33 -1.55 -16.74
C ILE A 166 2.95 -2.37 -17.87
N VAL A 167 2.13 -3.19 -18.56
CA VAL A 167 2.61 -4.02 -19.67
C VAL A 167 3.21 -3.18 -20.79
N GLU A 168 2.52 -2.14 -21.24
CA GLU A 168 2.96 -1.27 -22.32
C GLU A 168 4.29 -0.58 -21.98
N GLN A 169 4.38 0.03 -20.80
CA GLN A 169 5.60 0.72 -20.38
C GLN A 169 6.78 -0.26 -20.22
N ALA A 170 6.57 -1.40 -19.60
CA ALA A 170 7.60 -2.41 -19.42
C ALA A 170 8.06 -2.98 -20.77
N MET A 171 7.13 -3.29 -21.69
CA MET A 171 7.46 -3.87 -23.00
C MET A 171 8.00 -2.87 -24.01
N SER A 172 7.89 -1.56 -23.74
CA SER A 172 8.56 -0.52 -24.54
C SER A 172 10.06 -0.43 -24.29
N GLN A 173 10.58 -1.14 -23.27
CA GLN A 173 11.99 -1.16 -22.87
C GLN A 173 12.68 -2.48 -23.25
N SER A 174 14.02 -2.43 -23.37
CA SER A 174 14.85 -3.62 -23.36
C SER A 174 15.04 -4.17 -21.94
N SER A 175 15.28 -5.47 -21.82
CA SER A 175 15.69 -6.07 -20.54
C SER A 175 17.07 -5.60 -20.06
N ASP A 176 17.86 -4.98 -20.93
CA ASP A 176 19.16 -4.41 -20.58
C ASP A 176 19.09 -2.98 -20.04
N ASP A 177 17.94 -2.31 -20.24
CA ASP A 177 17.71 -0.95 -19.73
C ASP A 177 17.57 -0.94 -18.20
N GLU A 178 17.72 0.25 -17.60
CA GLU A 178 17.36 0.44 -16.20
C GLU A 178 15.87 0.11 -16.01
N PRO A 179 15.50 -0.59 -14.90
CA PRO A 179 14.15 -1.04 -14.71
C PRO A 179 13.19 0.13 -14.46
N ILE A 180 11.92 -0.08 -14.76
CA ILE A 180 10.84 0.71 -14.18
C ILE A 180 10.62 0.20 -12.76
N TYR A 181 10.66 1.09 -11.78
CA TYR A 181 10.24 0.78 -10.43
C TYR A 181 8.73 0.97 -10.28
N ILE A 182 8.09 0.04 -9.60
CA ILE A 182 6.67 0.17 -9.22
C ILE A 182 6.62 0.22 -7.70
N ALA A 183 6.24 1.38 -7.16
CA ALA A 183 5.96 1.53 -5.73
C ALA A 183 4.52 1.09 -5.47
N ALA A 184 4.35 -0.13 -4.95
CA ALA A 184 3.07 -0.66 -4.55
C ALA A 184 2.83 -0.32 -3.08
N ILE A 185 1.80 0.46 -2.81
CA ILE A 185 1.41 0.92 -1.48
C ILE A 185 -0.02 0.50 -1.09
N GLY A 186 -0.70 -0.24 -1.97
CA GLY A 186 -1.96 -0.93 -1.73
C GLY A 186 -1.82 -2.45 -1.86
N CYS A 187 -2.92 -3.15 -2.21
CA CYS A 187 -2.85 -4.51 -2.71
C CYS A 187 -2.10 -4.52 -4.05
N VAL A 188 -1.86 -5.68 -4.65
CA VAL A 188 -1.02 -5.75 -5.86
C VAL A 188 -1.76 -6.38 -7.05
N THR A 189 -3.07 -6.19 -7.12
CA THR A 189 -3.93 -6.78 -8.15
C THR A 189 -3.57 -6.31 -9.55
N ASN A 190 -3.27 -5.01 -9.74
CA ASN A 190 -2.87 -4.44 -11.02
C ASN A 190 -1.53 -5.05 -11.50
N ILE A 191 -0.55 -5.16 -10.60
CA ILE A 191 0.78 -5.71 -10.89
C ILE A 191 0.68 -7.20 -11.19
N ALA A 192 -0.06 -7.96 -10.37
CA ALA A 192 -0.28 -9.38 -10.56
C ALA A 192 -0.96 -9.66 -11.91
N SER A 193 -2.01 -8.90 -12.23
CA SER A 193 -2.70 -9.00 -13.52
C SER A 193 -1.76 -8.70 -14.68
N ALA A 194 -0.93 -7.67 -14.58
CA ALA A 194 0.05 -7.34 -15.63
C ALA A 194 1.08 -8.46 -15.83
N ILE A 195 1.57 -9.10 -14.74
CA ILE A 195 2.49 -10.25 -14.82
C ILE A 195 1.82 -11.46 -15.48
N LEU A 196 0.55 -11.72 -15.18
CA LEU A 196 -0.21 -12.81 -15.80
C LEU A 196 -0.49 -12.56 -17.27
N MET A 197 -0.80 -11.32 -17.66
CA MET A 197 -1.02 -10.91 -19.05
C MET A 197 0.25 -10.99 -19.89
N GLU A 198 1.38 -10.57 -19.33
CA GLU A 198 2.68 -10.52 -20.04
C GLU A 198 3.86 -10.87 -19.08
N PRO A 199 4.16 -12.16 -18.92
CA PRO A 199 5.20 -12.59 -17.97
C PRO A 199 6.62 -12.04 -18.23
N ARG A 200 6.91 -11.57 -19.45
CA ARG A 200 8.23 -10.99 -19.81
C ARG A 200 8.49 -9.65 -19.12
N ILE A 201 7.46 -8.97 -18.59
CA ILE A 201 7.66 -7.73 -17.86
C ILE A 201 8.52 -7.91 -16.61
N ARG A 202 8.58 -9.14 -16.04
CA ARG A 202 9.43 -9.48 -14.89
C ARG A 202 10.91 -9.14 -15.09
N GLU A 203 11.37 -9.08 -16.32
CA GLU A 203 12.74 -8.69 -16.65
C GLU A 203 12.93 -7.16 -16.65
N ARG A 204 11.86 -6.37 -16.65
CA ARG A 204 11.86 -4.94 -16.93
C ARG A 204 11.39 -4.07 -15.80
N ILE A 205 10.77 -4.68 -14.79
CA ILE A 205 10.26 -3.97 -13.62
C ILE A 205 10.94 -4.44 -12.34
N VAL A 206 10.94 -3.57 -11.34
CA VAL A 206 11.24 -3.89 -9.93
C VAL A 206 10.08 -3.41 -9.10
N VAL A 207 9.47 -4.29 -8.32
CA VAL A 207 8.33 -3.96 -7.46
C VAL A 207 8.83 -3.70 -6.04
N THR A 208 8.57 -2.51 -5.48
CA THR A 208 8.70 -2.26 -4.04
C THR A 208 7.33 -2.36 -3.41
N TRP A 209 7.16 -3.12 -2.34
CA TRP A 209 5.86 -3.34 -1.73
C TRP A 209 5.91 -3.27 -0.22
N THR A 210 5.05 -2.41 0.35
CA THR A 210 4.81 -2.33 1.79
C THR A 210 3.63 -3.20 2.18
N SER A 211 3.89 -4.18 3.03
CA SER A 211 2.86 -5.09 3.56
C SER A 211 3.38 -5.84 4.79
N SER A 212 2.51 -6.46 5.54
CA SER A 212 2.72 -7.59 6.45
C SER A 212 3.98 -7.55 7.35
N TYR A 213 4.38 -8.73 7.80
CA TYR A 213 5.50 -9.00 8.72
C TYR A 213 6.79 -9.32 7.97
N PRO A 214 7.97 -9.23 8.62
CA PRO A 214 9.21 -9.74 8.03
C PRO A 214 9.07 -11.19 7.56
N SER A 215 9.71 -11.53 6.44
CA SER A 215 9.63 -12.88 5.84
C SER A 215 10.20 -13.99 6.72
N SER A 216 10.91 -13.63 7.79
CA SER A 216 11.39 -14.53 8.83
C SER A 216 10.43 -14.71 10.00
N TRP A 217 9.24 -14.15 9.93
CA TRP A 217 8.21 -14.33 10.95
C TRP A 217 7.78 -15.79 10.99
N ASP A 218 7.91 -16.42 12.18
CA ASP A 218 7.88 -17.87 12.31
C ASP A 218 6.47 -18.38 12.68
N GLY A 219 5.86 -19.15 11.76
CA GLY A 219 4.71 -20.00 12.02
C GLY A 219 3.38 -19.33 12.37
N SER A 220 3.30 -18.02 12.28
CA SER A 220 2.09 -17.26 12.57
C SER A 220 1.46 -16.65 11.31
N ASN A 221 0.17 -16.42 11.34
CA ASN A 221 -0.54 -15.71 10.29
C ASN A 221 0.08 -14.32 10.07
N VAL A 222 0.42 -14.00 8.82
CA VAL A 222 1.07 -12.75 8.42
C VAL A 222 0.09 -11.75 7.78
N SER A 223 -1.19 -11.84 8.12
CA SER A 223 -2.20 -10.94 7.57
C SER A 223 -1.86 -9.47 7.81
N SER A 224 -2.03 -8.66 6.78
CA SER A 224 -2.07 -7.21 6.82
C SER A 224 -3.11 -6.75 5.81
N TYR A 225 -3.53 -5.49 5.86
CA TYR A 225 -4.59 -5.03 4.98
C TYR A 225 -4.24 -5.24 3.51
N ASN A 226 -3.11 -4.73 3.04
CA ASN A 226 -2.67 -4.84 1.64
C ASN A 226 -2.52 -6.31 1.17
N LEU A 227 -2.12 -7.21 2.07
CA LEU A 227 -1.94 -8.62 1.73
C LEU A 227 -3.28 -9.36 1.59
N VAL A 228 -4.24 -9.10 2.51
CA VAL A 228 -5.49 -9.87 2.58
C VAL A 228 -6.57 -9.36 1.64
N GLN A 229 -6.42 -8.17 1.07
CA GLN A 229 -7.35 -7.66 0.06
C GLN A 229 -7.39 -8.57 -1.17
N ASP A 230 -6.22 -9.01 -1.65
CA ASP A 230 -6.09 -9.96 -2.74
C ASP A 230 -4.99 -10.99 -2.43
N PRO A 231 -5.32 -12.10 -1.73
CA PRO A 231 -4.35 -13.11 -1.37
C PRO A 231 -3.68 -13.77 -2.58
N LEU A 232 -4.40 -13.95 -3.71
CA LEU A 232 -3.83 -14.54 -4.91
C LEU A 232 -2.77 -13.63 -5.54
N SER A 233 -3.04 -12.33 -5.62
CA SER A 233 -2.05 -11.37 -6.13
C SER A 233 -0.82 -11.30 -5.24
N SER A 234 -1.01 -11.32 -3.92
CA SER A 234 0.07 -11.37 -2.93
C SER A 234 0.94 -12.62 -3.05
N GLN A 235 0.31 -13.80 -3.19
CA GLN A 235 0.99 -15.06 -3.44
C GLN A 235 1.78 -15.05 -4.76
N LEU A 236 1.19 -14.49 -5.81
CA LEU A 236 1.85 -14.34 -7.12
C LEU A 236 3.09 -13.47 -7.03
N LEU A 237 3.01 -12.34 -6.33
CA LEU A 237 4.17 -11.45 -6.18
C LEU A 237 5.36 -12.17 -5.54
N PHE A 238 5.15 -12.92 -4.45
CA PHE A 238 6.21 -13.71 -3.81
C PHE A 238 6.70 -14.91 -4.64
N SER A 239 5.89 -15.43 -5.57
CA SER A 239 6.20 -16.67 -6.29
C SER A 239 6.60 -16.49 -7.75
N SER A 240 6.26 -15.37 -8.37
CA SER A 240 6.46 -15.11 -9.81
C SER A 240 7.92 -15.01 -10.24
N GLY A 241 8.83 -14.68 -9.32
CA GLY A 241 10.22 -14.40 -9.65
C GLY A 241 10.46 -13.00 -10.25
N VAL A 242 9.49 -12.09 -10.15
CA VAL A 242 9.74 -10.67 -10.42
C VAL A 242 10.74 -10.12 -9.40
N PRO A 243 11.68 -9.24 -9.77
CA PRO A 243 12.52 -8.53 -8.83
C PRO A 243 11.65 -7.77 -7.81
N HIS A 244 11.68 -8.22 -6.56
CA HIS A 244 10.81 -7.75 -5.50
C HIS A 244 11.63 -7.18 -4.33
N VAL A 245 11.32 -5.96 -3.94
CA VAL A 245 11.84 -5.30 -2.75
C VAL A 245 10.72 -5.26 -1.72
N TYR A 246 10.79 -6.16 -0.76
CA TYR A 246 9.81 -6.30 0.29
C TYR A 246 10.13 -5.37 1.46
N LEU A 247 9.18 -4.55 1.82
CA LEU A 247 9.28 -3.54 2.87
C LEU A 247 8.26 -3.89 3.97
N PRO A 248 8.63 -4.71 4.97
CA PRO A 248 7.68 -5.13 5.99
C PRO A 248 7.03 -3.94 6.68
N GLY A 249 5.69 -3.93 6.73
CA GLY A 249 4.94 -2.92 7.45
C GLY A 249 5.20 -3.06 8.95
N TYR A 250 4.83 -4.19 9.51
CA TYR A 250 5.08 -4.47 10.93
C TYR A 250 6.57 -4.65 11.20
N TYR A 251 7.03 -4.17 12.35
CA TYR A 251 8.43 -4.17 12.84
C TYR A 251 9.40 -3.27 12.07
N VAL A 252 9.05 -2.82 10.86
CA VAL A 252 9.88 -1.87 10.09
C VAL A 252 9.10 -0.61 9.78
N GLY A 253 8.09 -0.68 8.91
CA GLY A 253 7.26 0.46 8.52
C GLY A 253 6.52 1.11 9.70
N GLU A 254 6.13 0.34 10.73
CA GLU A 254 5.45 0.87 11.92
C GLU A 254 6.28 1.90 12.71
N MET A 255 7.59 1.97 12.47
CA MET A 255 8.43 3.01 13.03
C MET A 255 8.11 4.41 12.47
N LEU A 256 7.37 4.49 11.34
CA LEU A 256 6.91 5.75 10.75
C LEU A 256 5.65 6.30 11.46
N SER A 257 5.61 6.15 12.76
CA SER A 257 4.59 6.75 13.60
C SER A 257 4.81 8.26 13.72
N ILE A 258 3.76 9.05 13.47
CA ILE A 258 3.75 10.51 13.63
C ILE A 258 2.73 10.90 14.68
N SER A 259 3.05 11.89 15.50
CA SER A 259 2.17 12.38 16.57
C SER A 259 1.37 13.60 16.13
N LEU A 260 0.25 13.88 16.81
CA LEU A 260 -0.53 15.10 16.58
C LEU A 260 0.31 16.39 16.73
N PRO A 261 1.16 16.56 17.76
CA PRO A 261 2.03 17.75 17.85
C PRO A 261 3.00 17.91 16.67
N GLU A 262 3.52 16.80 16.10
CA GLU A 262 4.34 16.86 14.88
C GLU A 262 3.50 17.29 13.68
N MET A 263 2.27 16.76 13.56
CA MET A 263 1.33 17.16 12.51
C MET A 263 0.99 18.66 12.58
N GLU A 264 0.67 19.15 13.76
CA GLU A 264 0.35 20.58 13.97
C GLU A 264 1.56 21.49 13.70
N ARG A 265 2.75 21.03 14.03
CA ARG A 265 3.98 21.83 13.89
C ARG A 265 4.55 21.80 12.49
N TRP A 266 4.60 20.63 11.85
CA TRP A 266 5.44 20.37 10.68
C TRP A 266 4.65 20.04 9.40
N VAL A 267 3.33 19.82 9.50
CA VAL A 267 2.48 19.50 8.34
C VAL A 267 1.39 20.55 8.14
N ALA A 268 0.52 20.74 9.13
CA ALA A 268 -0.65 21.61 9.03
C ALA A 268 -0.38 23.04 8.50
N PRO A 269 0.74 23.73 8.86
CA PRO A 269 0.98 25.11 8.42
C PRO A 269 1.39 25.24 6.93
N HIS A 270 1.66 24.12 6.25
CA HIS A 270 2.31 24.15 4.93
C HIS A 270 1.32 24.05 3.78
N GLY A 271 0.57 25.14 3.53
CA GLY A 271 -0.30 25.29 2.37
C GLY A 271 -1.55 24.41 2.39
N ARG A 272 -2.22 24.33 1.24
CA ARG A 272 -3.46 23.53 1.08
C ARG A 272 -3.24 22.06 1.39
N ILE A 273 -2.14 21.49 0.90
CA ILE A 273 -1.81 20.08 1.11
C ILE A 273 -1.55 19.77 2.58
N GLY A 274 -0.76 20.60 3.29
CA GLY A 274 -0.49 20.40 4.71
C GLY A 274 -1.75 20.46 5.56
N ALA A 275 -2.64 21.42 5.29
CA ALA A 275 -3.93 21.52 5.96
C ALA A 275 -4.82 20.29 5.70
N TYR A 276 -4.82 19.78 4.47
CA TYR A 276 -5.57 18.59 4.09
C TYR A 276 -5.04 17.31 4.77
N LEU A 277 -3.72 17.10 4.76
CA LEU A 277 -3.12 15.95 5.44
C LEU A 277 -3.41 15.99 6.95
N HIS A 278 -3.39 17.17 7.57
CA HIS A 278 -3.79 17.33 8.96
C HIS A 278 -5.30 17.07 9.19
N GLU A 279 -6.17 17.48 8.26
CA GLU A 279 -7.59 17.15 8.34
C GLU A 279 -7.81 15.63 8.25
N LEU A 280 -7.17 14.94 7.32
CA LEU A 280 -7.21 13.47 7.23
C LEU A 280 -6.71 12.82 8.53
N TYR A 281 -5.63 13.31 9.12
CA TYR A 281 -5.10 12.81 10.38
C TYR A 281 -6.11 12.92 11.52
N THR A 282 -6.77 14.07 11.65
CA THR A 282 -7.72 14.34 12.74
C THR A 282 -9.10 13.73 12.49
N LYS A 283 -9.50 13.57 11.23
CA LYS A 283 -10.81 13.04 10.80
C LYS A 283 -10.65 11.83 9.89
N ASN A 284 -9.75 10.91 10.26
CA ASN A 284 -9.46 9.72 9.46
C ASN A 284 -10.74 8.90 9.24
N PRO A 285 -11.15 8.65 7.98
CA PRO A 285 -12.37 7.90 7.66
C PRO A 285 -12.41 6.49 8.26
N ILE A 286 -11.25 5.82 8.38
CA ILE A 286 -11.16 4.49 8.97
C ILE A 286 -11.53 4.48 10.47
N HIS A 287 -11.46 5.64 11.14
CA HIS A 287 -11.87 5.75 12.55
C HIS A 287 -13.33 5.36 12.73
N LEU A 288 -14.22 5.78 11.83
CA LEU A 288 -15.65 5.42 11.91
C LEU A 288 -15.84 3.90 11.82
N MET A 289 -15.15 3.24 10.89
CA MET A 289 -15.23 1.79 10.70
C MET A 289 -14.64 1.00 11.88
N ARG A 290 -13.67 1.58 12.60
CA ARG A 290 -13.06 0.98 13.80
C ARG A 290 -13.75 1.41 15.10
N GLY A 291 -14.80 2.23 15.02
CA GLY A 291 -15.51 2.78 16.17
C GLY A 291 -14.66 3.71 17.04
N ILE A 292 -13.67 4.40 16.45
CA ILE A 292 -12.76 5.27 17.19
C ILE A 292 -13.33 6.68 17.24
N ALA A 293 -13.45 7.27 18.45
CA ALA A 293 -13.82 8.67 18.63
C ALA A 293 -12.70 9.59 18.07
N THR A 294 -13.11 10.66 17.39
CA THR A 294 -12.19 11.60 16.76
C THR A 294 -11.82 12.79 17.66
N ASP A 295 -12.48 12.95 18.80
CA ASP A 295 -12.39 14.14 19.65
C ASP A 295 -11.23 14.08 20.66
N ASP A 296 -10.71 12.89 20.99
CA ASP A 296 -9.57 12.72 21.88
C ASP A 296 -8.33 12.30 21.09
N LEU A 297 -7.61 13.30 20.60
CA LEU A 297 -6.38 13.13 19.83
C LEU A 297 -5.11 13.39 20.65
N PHE A 298 -5.22 13.77 21.91
CA PHE A 298 -4.07 14.05 22.76
C PHE A 298 -3.16 12.83 22.90
N GLY A 299 -1.89 13.00 22.58
CA GLY A 299 -0.90 11.92 22.60
C GLY A 299 -1.11 10.81 21.57
N ARG A 300 -2.12 10.94 20.70
CA ARG A 300 -2.35 9.96 19.63
C ARG A 300 -1.22 10.02 18.60
N THR A 301 -0.85 8.85 18.14
CA THR A 301 0.04 8.69 16.99
C THR A 301 -0.68 7.89 15.90
N TRP A 302 -0.26 8.09 14.65
CA TRP A 302 -0.67 7.28 13.51
C TRP A 302 0.56 6.88 12.71
N VAL A 303 0.56 5.69 12.14
CA VAL A 303 1.69 5.23 11.32
C VAL A 303 1.41 5.60 9.87
N ILE A 304 2.38 6.25 9.23
CA ILE A 304 2.33 6.59 7.80
C ILE A 304 3.18 5.55 7.05
N TRP A 305 2.60 4.37 6.88
CA TRP A 305 3.29 3.15 6.41
C TRP A 305 4.01 3.34 5.09
N ASP A 306 3.37 4.00 4.13
CA ASP A 306 3.77 4.00 2.73
C ASP A 306 4.97 4.88 2.41
N LEU A 307 5.35 5.78 3.31
CA LEU A 307 6.58 6.57 3.15
C LEU A 307 7.81 5.68 2.96
N ILE A 308 7.80 4.45 3.49
CA ILE A 308 8.95 3.53 3.41
C ILE A 308 9.33 3.20 1.96
N ASN A 309 8.34 3.09 1.04
CA ASN A 309 8.58 2.81 -0.38
C ASN A 309 9.43 3.91 -1.01
N PHE A 310 9.00 5.15 -0.84
CA PHE A 310 9.69 6.32 -1.42
C PHE A 310 11.01 6.59 -0.72
N ALA A 311 11.08 6.38 0.60
CA ALA A 311 12.31 6.47 1.36
C ALA A 311 13.39 5.51 0.82
N TRP A 312 13.02 4.23 0.60
CA TRP A 312 13.95 3.24 0.06
C TRP A 312 14.40 3.59 -1.37
N LEU A 313 13.48 4.07 -2.20
CA LEU A 313 13.77 4.45 -3.57
C LEU A 313 14.67 5.69 -3.65
N MET A 314 14.45 6.71 -2.83
CA MET A 314 15.24 7.95 -2.85
C MET A 314 16.60 7.80 -2.17
N LYS A 315 16.60 7.17 -1.00
CA LYS A 315 17.72 7.10 -0.08
C LYS A 315 17.75 5.73 0.61
N PRO A 316 18.23 4.69 -0.09
CA PRO A 316 18.21 3.33 0.45
C PRO A 316 19.02 3.18 1.74
N GLU A 317 19.92 4.11 2.06
CA GLU A 317 20.61 4.18 3.35
C GLU A 317 19.67 4.53 4.52
N TRP A 318 18.52 5.17 4.26
CA TRP A 318 17.50 5.41 5.28
C TRP A 318 16.67 4.17 5.59
N VAL A 319 16.64 3.21 4.68
CA VAL A 319 15.90 1.96 4.82
C VAL A 319 16.82 0.78 4.50
N PRO A 320 17.71 0.41 5.45
CA PRO A 320 18.66 -0.67 5.24
C PRO A 320 17.96 -1.98 4.91
N SER A 321 18.47 -2.67 3.88
CA SER A 321 17.86 -3.86 3.31
C SER A 321 18.92 -4.87 2.89
N ARG A 322 18.53 -6.15 2.74
CA ARG A 322 19.41 -7.25 2.35
C ARG A 322 18.74 -8.23 1.41
N LEU A 323 19.52 -8.95 0.63
CA LEU A 323 19.04 -10.05 -0.19
C LEU A 323 18.63 -11.23 0.68
N ARG A 324 17.47 -11.81 0.36
CA ARG A 324 16.92 -13.01 1.00
C ARG A 324 16.24 -13.92 -0.03
N PRO A 325 16.12 -15.23 0.22
CA PRO A 325 15.21 -16.07 -0.54
C PRO A 325 13.77 -15.60 -0.35
N SER A 326 13.01 -15.50 -1.44
CA SER A 326 11.57 -15.19 -1.39
C SER A 326 10.81 -16.34 -0.70
N PRO A 327 9.96 -16.09 0.29
CA PRO A 327 9.16 -17.14 0.91
C PRO A 327 8.05 -17.61 -0.03
N LEU A 328 7.44 -18.73 0.31
CA LEU A 328 6.11 -19.10 -0.15
C LEU A 328 5.08 -18.48 0.82
N LEU A 329 4.11 -17.74 0.28
CA LEU A 329 2.94 -17.34 1.05
C LEU A 329 1.85 -18.40 0.86
N THR A 330 1.48 -19.09 1.94
CA THR A 330 0.47 -20.16 1.93
C THR A 330 -0.96 -19.59 1.94
N ASP A 331 -1.97 -20.46 1.71
CA ASP A 331 -3.39 -20.07 1.83
C ASP A 331 -3.78 -19.70 3.26
N ASP A 332 -3.10 -20.26 4.26
CA ASP A 332 -3.28 -19.91 5.67
C ASP A 332 -2.55 -18.60 6.03
N LEU A 333 -2.03 -17.89 5.02
CA LEU A 333 -1.27 -16.65 5.18
C LEU A 333 -0.07 -16.84 6.12
N VAL A 334 0.73 -17.85 5.86
CA VAL A 334 1.99 -18.12 6.58
C VAL A 334 3.15 -18.08 5.59
N PHE A 335 4.27 -17.50 6.01
CA PHE A 335 5.49 -17.57 5.22
C PHE A 335 6.21 -18.90 5.46
N GLU A 336 6.45 -19.64 4.39
CA GLU A 336 7.22 -20.89 4.42
C GLU A 336 8.48 -20.79 3.56
N ALA A 337 9.52 -21.50 3.97
CA ALA A 337 10.74 -21.61 3.19
C ALA A 337 10.48 -22.41 1.89
N LYS A 338 10.81 -21.86 0.74
CA LYS A 338 10.67 -22.51 -0.56
C LYS A 338 12.01 -23.06 -1.04
N PRO A 339 12.13 -24.36 -1.36
CA PRO A 339 13.32 -24.89 -2.02
C PRO A 339 13.59 -24.18 -3.35
N LYS A 340 14.86 -23.81 -3.59
CA LYS A 340 15.27 -23.09 -4.81
C LYS A 340 14.51 -21.78 -5.05
N ALA A 341 14.15 -21.08 -3.96
CA ALA A 341 13.53 -19.76 -4.05
C ALA A 341 14.41 -18.78 -4.83
N HIS A 342 13.78 -17.91 -5.62
CA HIS A 342 14.48 -16.75 -6.19
C HIS A 342 14.82 -15.74 -5.09
N TRP A 343 15.71 -14.81 -5.40
CA TRP A 343 16.08 -13.75 -4.48
C TRP A 343 15.05 -12.64 -4.49
N MET A 344 14.79 -12.08 -3.32
CA MET A 344 14.17 -10.77 -3.11
C MET A 344 15.08 -9.92 -2.24
N ARG A 345 14.82 -8.62 -2.17
CA ARG A 345 15.43 -7.71 -1.20
C ARG A 345 14.43 -7.42 -0.09
N GLU A 346 14.86 -7.43 1.17
CA GLU A 346 13.98 -7.17 2.30
C GLU A 346 14.58 -6.13 3.23
N ALA A 347 13.78 -5.12 3.61
CA ALA A 347 14.15 -4.13 4.62
C ALA A 347 14.12 -4.74 6.02
N TYR A 348 15.01 -4.25 6.90
CA TYR A 348 15.09 -4.71 8.28
C TYR A 348 15.19 -3.56 9.31
N GLY A 349 15.00 -2.34 8.87
CA GLY A 349 15.00 -1.14 9.71
C GLY A 349 14.79 0.11 8.85
N LEU A 350 14.64 1.25 9.51
CA LEU A 350 14.58 2.56 8.86
C LEU A 350 15.06 3.67 9.79
N ASN A 351 15.42 4.81 9.19
CA ASN A 351 15.74 6.05 9.91
C ASN A 351 14.57 7.01 9.82
N ARG A 352 13.65 6.92 10.80
CA ARG A 352 12.43 7.71 10.87
C ARG A 352 12.70 9.22 10.75
N ASP A 353 13.69 9.69 11.49
CA ASP A 353 13.92 11.14 11.62
C ASP A 353 14.43 11.77 10.32
N GLU A 354 15.27 11.07 9.56
CA GLU A 354 15.71 11.54 8.25
C GLU A 354 14.57 11.55 7.23
N ILE A 355 13.71 10.53 7.27
CA ILE A 355 12.54 10.42 6.39
C ILE A 355 11.56 11.59 6.65
N TYR A 356 11.19 11.82 7.91
CA TYR A 356 10.25 12.91 8.22
C TYR A 356 10.88 14.29 8.04
N ARG A 357 12.19 14.46 8.29
CA ARG A 357 12.88 15.71 8.01
C ARG A 357 12.77 16.09 6.53
N ASP A 358 13.11 15.19 5.62
CA ASP A 358 13.01 15.44 4.18
C ASP A 358 11.56 15.74 3.75
N PHE A 359 10.60 14.98 4.27
CA PHE A 359 9.19 15.21 3.99
C PHE A 359 8.72 16.59 4.45
N PHE A 360 9.03 16.98 5.69
CA PHE A 360 8.64 18.28 6.24
C PHE A 360 9.34 19.44 5.55
N ASP A 361 10.62 19.30 5.22
CA ASP A 361 11.38 20.32 4.49
C ASP A 361 10.80 20.56 3.09
N LYS A 362 10.40 19.50 2.38
CA LYS A 362 9.75 19.60 1.06
C LYS A 362 8.37 20.26 1.14
N LEU A 363 7.56 19.90 2.15
CA LEU A 363 6.28 20.58 2.38
C LEU A 363 6.48 22.07 2.67
N ALA A 364 7.42 22.41 3.53
CA ALA A 364 7.72 23.80 3.89
C ALA A 364 8.23 24.61 2.68
N ALA A 365 9.13 24.03 1.88
CA ALA A 365 9.66 24.65 0.67
C ALA A 365 8.55 24.90 -0.36
N HIS A 366 7.65 23.94 -0.56
CA HIS A 366 6.51 24.08 -1.47
C HIS A 366 5.59 25.23 -1.02
N ALA A 367 5.24 25.29 0.26
CA ALA A 367 4.38 26.35 0.81
C ALA A 367 5.02 27.75 0.74
N GLY A 368 6.36 27.85 0.82
CA GLY A 368 7.10 29.10 0.69
C GLY A 368 7.21 29.63 -0.74
N ASN A 369 6.91 28.78 -1.73
CA ASN A 369 6.93 29.12 -3.17
C ASN A 369 5.54 29.49 -3.73
N LEU A 370 4.48 29.37 -2.94
CA LEU A 370 3.11 29.76 -3.27
C LEU A 370 2.80 31.18 -2.77
#